data_bd574596e04ae03fa5c7dd15d0c7b921
#
_entry.id   bd574596e04ae03fa5c7dd15d0c7b921
#
_cell.length_a   1.000
_cell.length_b   1.000
_cell.length_c   1.000
_cell.angle_alpha   90.00
_cell.angle_beta   90.00
_cell.angle_gamma   90.00
#
_symmetry.space_group_name_H-M   'P 1'
#
loop_
_entity.id
_entity.type
_entity.pdbx_description
1 polymer ?
#
loop_
_entity_poly.entity_id
_entity_poly.type
_entity_poly.pdbx_seq_one_letter_code
_entity_poly.pdbx_strand_id
1 'polypeptide(L)'
;RITTSGNFIPEIDGLRFFAIISVVLFHLYGFISEKDGSTYTTNYNFDFIANFLKNGNFGVELFFVLSGFILGLPFAKHHLLKEKKVSLKSYFYRRVSRLEPPYIIVMFLLLLGVIFVSKNYNTSEAIQSFLASITYTHNFIYGKDILPLINPVAWSLEIEIQFYILAPVLSLLFSISNKINRRSILILLTLSFSVISLFLKLPFISI
;
A
#
# COMPACT_ATOMS: atom_id res chain seq x y z
N ARG A 1 -7.38 -16.23 10.39
CA ARG A 1 -7.23 -16.44 8.94
C ARG A 1 -6.30 -17.62 8.72
N ILE A 2 -6.79 -18.70 8.15
CA ILE A 2 -5.95 -19.87 7.82
C ILE A 2 -5.06 -19.43 6.65
N THR A 3 -3.75 -19.28 6.88
CA THR A 3 -2.77 -19.10 5.79
C THR A 3 -2.78 -20.34 4.92
N THR A 4 -2.38 -20.26 3.66
CA THR A 4 -2.27 -21.42 2.75
C THR A 4 -1.34 -22.53 3.28
N SER A 5 -0.58 -22.26 4.32
CA SER A 5 0.32 -23.19 5.05
C SER A 5 -0.25 -23.71 6.36
N GLY A 6 -1.52 -23.39 6.68
CA GLY A 6 -2.17 -23.85 7.93
C GLY A 6 -1.71 -23.13 9.20
N ASN A 7 -0.68 -22.32 9.15
CA ASN A 7 -0.15 -21.62 10.32
C ASN A 7 -0.68 -20.18 10.38
N PHE A 8 -1.47 -19.90 11.40
CA PHE A 8 -1.90 -18.56 11.75
C PHE A 8 -0.78 -17.86 12.53
N ILE A 9 -0.45 -16.62 12.14
CA ILE A 9 0.55 -15.79 12.83
C ILE A 9 -0.19 -14.58 13.39
N PRO A 10 -0.68 -14.67 14.65
CA PRO A 10 -1.53 -13.65 15.26
C PRO A 10 -0.82 -12.29 15.39
N GLU A 11 0.51 -12.30 15.56
CA GLU A 11 1.32 -11.10 15.68
C GLU A 11 1.24 -10.22 14.42
N ILE A 12 1.19 -10.84 13.26
CA ILE A 12 1.07 -10.11 11.98
C ILE A 12 -0.31 -9.49 11.83
N ASP A 13 -1.37 -10.19 12.22
CA ASP A 13 -2.71 -9.64 12.16
C ASP A 13 -2.89 -8.51 13.19
N GLY A 14 -2.25 -8.61 14.36
CA GLY A 14 -2.18 -7.53 15.35
C GLY A 14 -1.47 -6.29 14.79
N LEU A 15 -0.30 -6.46 14.17
CA LEU A 15 0.43 -5.35 13.54
C LEU A 15 -0.34 -4.71 12.39
N ARG A 16 -1.07 -5.50 11.60
CA ARG A 16 -1.96 -4.97 10.55
C ARG A 16 -3.09 -4.13 11.13
N PHE A 17 -3.67 -4.57 12.24
CA PHE A 17 -4.69 -3.78 12.93
C PHE A 17 -4.12 -2.42 13.36
N PHE A 18 -2.93 -2.40 13.97
CA PHE A 18 -2.27 -1.14 14.34
C PHE A 18 -1.97 -0.26 13.12
N ALA A 19 -1.51 -0.84 12.02
CA ALA A 19 -1.27 -0.12 10.78
C ALA A 19 -2.55 0.54 10.26
N ILE A 20 -3.65 -0.21 10.19
CA ILE A 20 -4.94 0.29 9.70
C ILE A 20 -5.49 1.37 10.62
N ILE A 21 -5.52 1.14 11.94
CA ILE A 21 -6.09 2.10 12.89
C ILE A 21 -5.31 3.42 12.89
N SER A 22 -3.97 3.38 12.76
CA SER A 22 -3.13 4.57 12.65
C SER A 22 -3.54 5.43 11.45
N VAL A 23 -3.73 4.81 10.28
CA VAL A 23 -4.15 5.51 9.06
C VAL A 23 -5.57 6.07 9.17
N VAL A 24 -6.49 5.31 9.76
CA VAL A 24 -7.87 5.79 9.98
C VAL A 24 -7.88 7.01 10.90
N LEU A 25 -7.12 6.96 11.99
CA LEU A 25 -7.02 8.07 12.93
C LEU A 25 -6.33 9.29 12.30
N PHE A 26 -5.30 9.09 11.48
CA PHE A 26 -4.66 10.16 10.71
C PHE A 26 -5.64 10.89 9.80
N HIS A 27 -6.41 10.15 9.00
CA HIS A 27 -7.42 10.76 8.11
C HIS A 27 -8.56 11.43 8.88
N LEU A 28 -9.01 10.82 9.98
CA LEU A 28 -10.03 11.42 10.84
C LEU A 28 -9.54 12.73 11.47
N TYR A 29 -8.30 12.75 11.97
CA TYR A 29 -7.68 13.95 12.50
C TYR A 29 -7.57 15.04 11.44
N GLY A 30 -7.09 14.73 10.24
CA GLY A 30 -7.01 15.67 9.11
C GLY A 30 -8.37 16.26 8.76
N PHE A 31 -9.39 15.41 8.63
CA PHE A 31 -10.76 15.84 8.32
C PHE A 31 -11.36 16.78 9.38
N ILE A 32 -11.15 16.48 10.67
CA ILE A 32 -11.64 17.35 11.77
C ILE A 32 -10.88 18.67 11.76
N SER A 33 -9.56 18.64 11.61
CA SER A 33 -8.72 19.84 11.61
C SER A 33 -9.03 20.79 10.45
N GLU A 34 -9.37 20.23 9.28
CA GLU A 34 -9.76 21.03 8.11
C GLU A 34 -11.13 21.72 8.29
N LYS A 35 -12.11 21.00 8.87
CA LYS A 35 -13.46 21.55 9.08
C LYS A 35 -13.53 22.67 10.11
N ASP A 36 -12.78 22.56 11.19
CA ASP A 36 -12.87 23.55 12.28
C ASP A 36 -12.11 24.85 12.00
N GLY A 37 -11.31 24.91 10.92
CA GLY A 37 -10.47 26.07 10.60
C GLY A 37 -9.49 26.43 11.74
N SER A 38 -9.53 25.66 12.82
CA SER A 38 -8.66 25.80 13.96
C SER A 38 -7.44 24.91 13.73
N THR A 39 -6.29 25.55 13.54
CA THR A 39 -5.08 24.96 14.08
C THR A 39 -5.39 24.74 15.55
N TYR A 40 -5.76 23.51 15.95
CA TYR A 40 -5.87 23.20 17.36
C TYR A 40 -4.55 23.61 18.01
N THR A 41 -4.51 24.80 18.59
CA THR A 41 -3.52 25.18 19.58
C THR A 41 -3.86 24.33 20.80
N THR A 42 -3.39 23.08 20.75
CA THR A 42 -3.59 22.11 21.81
C THR A 42 -2.93 22.65 23.05
N ASN A 43 -3.71 22.75 24.12
CA ASN A 43 -3.15 22.89 25.46
C ASN A 43 -2.05 21.83 25.62
N TYR A 44 -0.92 22.19 26.16
CA TYR A 44 0.33 21.43 26.31
C TYR A 44 0.20 19.94 26.71
N ASN A 45 -0.94 19.53 27.25
CA ASN A 45 -1.21 18.17 27.68
C ASN A 45 -1.61 17.19 26.57
N PHE A 46 -1.95 17.67 25.37
CA PHE A 46 -2.40 16.83 24.24
C PHE A 46 -1.42 16.81 23.06
N ASP A 47 -0.27 17.46 23.14
CA ASP A 47 0.72 17.55 22.07
C ASP A 47 1.23 16.16 21.63
N PHE A 48 1.37 15.23 22.57
CA PHE A 48 1.79 13.86 22.26
C PHE A 48 0.74 13.13 21.41
N ILE A 49 -0.55 13.23 21.78
CA ILE A 49 -1.64 12.59 21.03
C ILE A 49 -1.78 13.23 19.65
N ALA A 50 -1.77 14.57 19.60
CA ALA A 50 -1.83 15.29 18.32
C ALA A 50 -0.67 14.94 17.39
N ASN A 51 0.56 14.85 17.91
CA ASN A 51 1.72 14.40 17.16
C ASN A 51 1.61 12.95 16.69
N PHE A 52 1.09 12.06 17.53
CA PHE A 52 0.85 10.67 17.15
C PHE A 52 -0.18 10.59 16.00
N LEU A 53 -1.28 11.34 16.08
CA LEU A 53 -2.32 11.37 15.06
C LEU A 53 -1.82 11.99 13.75
N LYS A 54 -1.04 13.07 13.80
CA LYS A 54 -0.42 13.71 12.63
C LYS A 54 0.54 12.79 11.88
N ASN A 55 1.20 11.90 12.59
CA ASN A 55 2.16 10.94 12.02
C ASN A 55 1.56 9.55 11.76
N GLY A 56 0.24 9.40 11.82
CA GLY A 56 -0.45 8.12 11.61
C GLY A 56 -0.27 7.54 10.20
N ASN A 57 0.23 8.33 9.23
CA ASN A 57 0.66 7.88 7.91
C ASN A 57 1.71 6.77 7.96
N PHE A 58 2.55 6.67 9.03
CA PHE A 58 3.45 5.52 9.25
C PHE A 58 2.75 4.16 9.22
N GLY A 59 1.44 4.14 9.47
CA GLY A 59 0.63 2.94 9.29
C GLY A 59 0.67 2.38 7.87
N VAL A 60 0.77 3.23 6.84
CA VAL A 60 0.89 2.81 5.43
C VAL A 60 2.23 2.11 5.20
N GLU A 61 3.32 2.67 5.71
CA GLU A 61 4.67 2.08 5.60
C GLU A 61 4.71 0.72 6.30
N LEU A 62 4.20 0.65 7.52
CA LEU A 62 4.09 -0.61 8.25
C LEU A 62 3.25 -1.64 7.48
N PHE A 63 2.14 -1.21 6.88
CA PHE A 63 1.30 -2.07 6.06
C PHE A 63 2.05 -2.62 4.84
N PHE A 64 2.86 -1.81 4.16
CA PHE A 64 3.67 -2.26 3.03
C PHE A 64 4.75 -3.26 3.46
N VAL A 65 5.43 -3.02 4.58
CA VAL A 65 6.42 -3.98 5.12
C VAL A 65 5.77 -5.32 5.43
N LEU A 66 4.62 -5.32 6.10
CA LEU A 66 3.87 -6.54 6.43
C LEU A 66 3.34 -7.23 5.17
N SER A 67 2.88 -6.48 4.19
CA SER A 67 2.43 -7.02 2.90
C SER A 67 3.59 -7.69 2.17
N GLY A 68 4.73 -7.03 2.05
CA GLY A 68 5.93 -7.60 1.44
C GLY A 68 6.38 -8.90 2.14
N PHE A 69 6.39 -8.92 3.47
CA PHE A 69 6.72 -10.11 4.25
C PHE A 69 5.77 -11.28 3.95
N ILE A 70 4.46 -11.04 4.01
CA ILE A 70 3.45 -12.10 3.79
C ILE A 70 3.45 -12.58 2.34
N LEU A 71 3.70 -11.69 1.39
CA LEU A 71 3.79 -12.04 -0.02
C LEU A 71 5.03 -12.89 -0.31
N GLY A 72 6.16 -12.56 0.31
CA GLY A 72 7.43 -13.28 0.14
C GLY A 72 7.49 -14.61 0.86
N LEU A 73 6.76 -14.76 1.98
CA LEU A 73 6.86 -15.92 2.86
C LEU A 73 6.63 -17.29 2.17
N PRO A 74 5.60 -17.49 1.33
CA PRO A 74 5.39 -18.78 0.63
C PRO A 74 6.54 -19.12 -0.33
N PHE A 75 7.10 -18.14 -1.00
CA PHE A 75 8.23 -18.32 -1.90
C PHE A 75 9.51 -18.63 -1.13
N ALA A 76 9.75 -17.89 -0.03
CA ALA A 76 10.89 -18.16 0.85
C ALA A 76 10.84 -19.58 1.41
N LYS A 77 9.68 -20.06 1.86
CA LYS A 77 9.49 -21.44 2.33
C LYS A 77 9.78 -22.45 1.23
N HIS A 78 9.32 -22.22 0.00
CA HIS A 78 9.61 -23.09 -1.13
C HIS A 78 11.12 -23.20 -1.38
N HIS A 79 11.82 -22.07 -1.48
CA HIS A 79 13.25 -22.07 -1.84
C HIS A 79 14.15 -22.49 -0.68
N LEU A 80 13.85 -22.09 0.55
CA LEU A 80 14.73 -22.31 1.70
C LEU A 80 14.40 -23.59 2.46
N LEU A 81 13.13 -23.95 2.56
CA LEU A 81 12.65 -25.13 3.32
C LEU A 81 12.22 -26.28 2.40
N LYS A 82 12.36 -26.11 1.07
CA LYS A 82 11.92 -27.10 0.06
C LYS A 82 10.45 -27.50 0.18
N GLU A 83 9.61 -26.58 0.66
CA GLU A 83 8.16 -26.78 0.69
C GLU A 83 7.56 -26.74 -0.72
N LYS A 84 6.26 -27.03 -0.83
CA LYS A 84 5.53 -27.08 -2.10
C LYS A 84 5.71 -25.79 -2.92
N LYS A 85 5.95 -25.96 -4.23
CA LYS A 85 6.07 -24.83 -5.17
C LYS A 85 4.80 -23.98 -5.17
N VAL A 86 4.98 -22.66 -5.17
CA VAL A 86 3.87 -21.70 -5.25
C VAL A 86 3.33 -21.67 -6.68
N SER A 87 2.05 -21.96 -6.86
CA SER A 87 1.38 -21.76 -8.15
C SER A 87 1.10 -20.29 -8.36
N LEU A 88 1.72 -19.65 -9.34
CA LEU A 88 1.53 -18.23 -9.67
C LEU A 88 0.07 -17.94 -10.03
N LYS A 89 -0.59 -18.83 -10.80
CA LYS A 89 -2.01 -18.67 -11.13
C LYS A 89 -2.87 -18.56 -9.87
N SER A 90 -2.69 -19.49 -8.92
CA SER A 90 -3.43 -19.45 -7.65
C SER A 90 -3.01 -18.28 -6.75
N TYR A 91 -1.75 -17.85 -6.85
CA TYR A 91 -1.24 -16.68 -6.15
C TYR A 91 -1.94 -15.40 -6.59
N PHE A 92 -1.97 -15.10 -7.90
CA PHE A 92 -2.65 -13.92 -8.44
C PHE A 92 -4.17 -14.00 -8.28
N TYR A 93 -4.78 -15.13 -8.61
CA TYR A 93 -6.23 -15.31 -8.51
C TYR A 93 -6.77 -14.98 -7.11
N ARG A 94 -6.13 -15.50 -6.05
CA ARG A 94 -6.56 -15.22 -4.68
C ARG A 94 -6.47 -13.75 -4.27
N ARG A 95 -5.59 -12.97 -4.90
CA ARG A 95 -5.41 -11.55 -4.60
C ARG A 95 -6.39 -10.69 -5.39
N VAL A 96 -6.43 -10.92 -6.67
CA VAL A 96 -7.37 -10.24 -7.58
C VAL A 96 -8.81 -10.46 -7.13
N SER A 97 -9.23 -11.71 -6.95
CA SER A 97 -10.61 -12.03 -6.55
C SER A 97 -11.03 -11.45 -5.19
N ARG A 98 -10.07 -11.08 -4.36
CA ARG A 98 -10.34 -10.50 -3.05
C ARG A 98 -10.32 -8.98 -3.05
N LEU A 99 -9.43 -8.38 -3.83
CA LEU A 99 -9.18 -6.95 -3.84
C LEU A 99 -10.07 -6.23 -4.87
N GLU A 100 -10.14 -6.76 -6.09
CA GLU A 100 -10.80 -6.12 -7.22
C GLU A 100 -12.29 -5.89 -7.03
N PRO A 101 -13.11 -6.89 -6.62
CA PRO A 101 -14.55 -6.70 -6.58
C PRO A 101 -14.99 -5.56 -5.65
N PRO A 102 -14.55 -5.48 -4.38
CA PRO A 102 -14.94 -4.37 -3.52
C PRO A 102 -14.34 -3.04 -3.98
N TYR A 103 -13.11 -3.03 -4.52
CA TYR A 103 -12.48 -1.82 -5.02
C TYR A 103 -13.24 -1.21 -6.20
N ILE A 104 -13.53 -2.01 -7.23
CA ILE A 104 -14.26 -1.56 -8.43
C ILE A 104 -15.65 -1.03 -8.05
N ILE A 105 -16.36 -1.73 -7.16
CA ILE A 105 -17.69 -1.32 -6.71
C ILE A 105 -17.61 0.06 -6.02
N VAL A 106 -16.68 0.23 -5.08
CA VAL A 106 -16.49 1.50 -4.37
C VAL A 106 -16.10 2.61 -5.33
N MET A 107 -15.14 2.37 -6.23
CA MET A 107 -14.70 3.37 -7.22
C MET A 107 -15.84 3.79 -8.14
N PHE A 108 -16.68 2.85 -8.57
CA PHE A 108 -17.84 3.15 -9.39
C PHE A 108 -18.88 4.00 -8.63
N LEU A 109 -19.20 3.66 -7.39
CA LEU A 109 -20.11 4.45 -6.56
C LEU A 109 -19.59 5.86 -6.31
N LEU A 110 -18.29 6.01 -6.05
CA LEU A 110 -17.66 7.33 -5.88
C LEU A 110 -17.70 8.14 -7.18
N LEU A 111 -17.45 7.52 -8.34
CA LEU A 111 -17.59 8.19 -9.65
C LEU A 111 -19.00 8.72 -9.86
N LEU A 112 -20.03 7.92 -9.58
CA LEU A 112 -21.41 8.36 -9.65
C LEU A 112 -21.67 9.52 -8.70
N GLY A 113 -21.17 9.48 -7.47
CA GLY A 113 -21.25 10.56 -6.49
C GLY A 113 -20.63 11.86 -7.03
N VAL A 114 -19.45 11.77 -7.64
CA VAL A 114 -18.77 12.94 -8.24
C VAL A 114 -19.56 13.51 -9.41
N ILE A 115 -20.09 12.67 -10.30
CA ILE A 115 -20.82 13.12 -11.50
C ILE A 115 -22.19 13.73 -11.13
N PHE A 116 -22.93 13.12 -10.21
CA PHE A 116 -24.32 13.52 -9.94
C PHE A 116 -24.46 14.49 -8.78
N VAL A 117 -23.53 14.48 -7.81
CA VAL A 117 -23.63 15.29 -6.58
C VAL A 117 -22.64 16.45 -6.58
N SER A 118 -21.42 16.24 -7.06
CA SER A 118 -20.38 17.25 -7.04
C SER A 118 -20.39 18.06 -8.34
N LYS A 119 -20.83 19.34 -8.26
CA LYS A 119 -20.77 20.26 -9.40
C LYS A 119 -19.38 20.87 -9.64
N ASN A 120 -18.39 20.51 -8.82
CA ASN A 120 -17.08 21.15 -8.80
C ASN A 120 -16.07 20.54 -9.76
N TYR A 121 -16.36 19.39 -10.37
CA TYR A 121 -15.43 18.66 -11.21
C TYR A 121 -15.95 18.47 -12.62
N ASN A 122 -15.03 18.57 -13.58
CA ASN A 122 -15.34 18.24 -14.97
C ASN A 122 -15.54 16.71 -15.11
N THR A 123 -16.67 16.31 -15.70
CA THR A 123 -17.01 14.89 -15.91
C THR A 123 -15.91 14.14 -16.67
N SER A 124 -15.24 14.79 -17.65
CA SER A 124 -14.15 14.19 -18.40
C SER A 124 -12.93 13.89 -17.50
N GLU A 125 -12.56 14.82 -16.63
CA GLU A 125 -11.46 14.65 -15.68
C GLU A 125 -11.77 13.55 -14.65
N ALA A 126 -13.01 13.50 -14.17
CA ALA A 126 -13.47 12.46 -13.27
C ALA A 126 -13.36 11.06 -13.90
N ILE A 127 -13.78 10.91 -15.14
CA ILE A 127 -13.70 9.64 -15.87
C ILE A 127 -12.24 9.27 -16.13
N GLN A 128 -11.38 10.20 -16.52
CA GLN A 128 -9.96 9.93 -16.75
C GLN A 128 -9.26 9.49 -15.47
N SER A 129 -9.50 10.19 -14.34
CA SER A 129 -8.96 9.80 -13.04
C SER A 129 -9.48 8.44 -12.57
N PHE A 130 -10.75 8.14 -12.81
CA PHE A 130 -11.34 6.83 -12.54
C PHE A 130 -10.64 5.73 -13.34
N LEU A 131 -10.50 5.90 -14.66
CA LEU A 131 -9.84 4.91 -15.52
C LEU A 131 -8.38 4.69 -15.11
N ALA A 132 -7.65 5.76 -14.86
CA ALA A 132 -6.27 5.67 -14.39
C ALA A 132 -6.16 4.92 -13.05
N SER A 133 -7.11 5.13 -12.13
CA SER A 133 -7.11 4.47 -10.82
C SER A 133 -7.47 2.99 -10.91
N ILE A 134 -8.50 2.60 -11.69
CA ILE A 134 -8.88 1.18 -11.81
C ILE A 134 -7.87 0.35 -12.62
N THR A 135 -7.06 0.99 -13.45
CA THR A 135 -5.95 0.34 -14.17
C THR A 135 -4.63 0.39 -13.41
N TYR A 136 -4.60 0.99 -12.20
CA TYR A 136 -3.40 1.13 -11.36
C TYR A 136 -2.26 1.87 -12.07
N THR A 137 -2.60 2.90 -12.86
CA THR A 137 -1.65 3.70 -13.64
C THR A 137 -1.67 5.19 -13.30
N HIS A 138 -2.42 5.58 -12.26
CA HIS A 138 -2.61 6.98 -11.91
C HIS A 138 -1.29 7.69 -11.62
N ASN A 139 -0.43 7.09 -10.77
CA ASN A 139 0.87 7.68 -10.42
C ASN A 139 1.83 7.76 -11.62
N PHE A 140 1.70 6.86 -12.61
CA PHE A 140 2.48 6.93 -13.84
C PHE A 140 2.02 8.05 -14.77
N ILE A 141 0.71 8.33 -14.83
CA ILE A 141 0.12 9.31 -15.74
C ILE A 141 0.23 10.72 -15.16
N TYR A 142 -0.12 10.90 -13.89
CA TYR A 142 -0.24 12.21 -13.25
C TYR A 142 0.92 12.56 -12.32
N GLY A 143 1.77 11.58 -11.98
CA GLY A 143 2.81 11.74 -10.97
C GLY A 143 2.29 11.59 -9.53
N LYS A 144 3.22 11.43 -8.60
CA LYS A 144 2.92 11.14 -7.19
C LYS A 144 2.30 12.33 -6.42
N ASP A 145 2.54 13.54 -6.89
CA ASP A 145 2.11 14.75 -6.21
C ASP A 145 0.64 15.08 -6.51
N ILE A 146 0.03 14.37 -7.46
CA ILE A 146 -1.38 14.53 -7.83
C ILE A 146 -2.15 13.31 -7.34
N LEU A 147 -2.98 13.52 -6.32
CA LEU A 147 -3.82 12.45 -5.79
C LEU A 147 -4.98 12.10 -6.73
N PRO A 148 -5.42 10.83 -6.77
CA PRO A 148 -6.60 10.45 -7.54
C PRO A 148 -7.84 11.23 -7.13
N LEU A 149 -8.51 11.86 -8.10
CA LEU A 149 -9.66 12.73 -7.86
C LEU A 149 -10.85 11.98 -7.24
N ILE A 150 -11.08 10.75 -7.71
CA ILE A 150 -12.23 9.95 -7.26
C ILE A 150 -12.02 9.39 -5.86
N ASN A 151 -10.82 8.89 -5.59
CA ASN A 151 -10.45 8.32 -4.29
C ASN A 151 -8.98 8.62 -3.99
N PRO A 152 -8.70 9.67 -3.23
CA PRO A 152 -7.32 10.07 -2.91
C PRO A 152 -6.47 8.97 -2.27
N VAL A 153 -7.06 8.01 -1.53
CA VAL A 153 -6.32 6.91 -0.90
C VAL A 153 -6.01 5.75 -1.85
N ALA A 154 -6.52 5.76 -3.09
CA ALA A 154 -6.28 4.69 -4.06
C ALA A 154 -4.81 4.56 -4.52
N TRP A 155 -3.99 5.61 -4.32
CA TRP A 155 -2.57 5.57 -4.65
C TRP A 155 -1.82 4.43 -3.94
N SER A 156 -2.19 4.11 -2.71
CA SER A 156 -1.54 3.03 -1.95
C SER A 156 -1.87 1.65 -2.51
N LEU A 157 -3.04 1.48 -3.11
CA LEU A 157 -3.46 0.25 -3.75
C LEU A 157 -2.67 -0.02 -5.04
N GLU A 158 -2.35 1.03 -5.80
CA GLU A 158 -1.46 0.94 -6.97
C GLU A 158 -0.09 0.36 -6.58
N ILE A 159 0.50 0.84 -5.48
CA ILE A 159 1.75 0.31 -4.95
C ILE A 159 1.58 -1.15 -4.49
N GLU A 160 0.46 -1.50 -3.87
CA GLU A 160 0.20 -2.87 -3.44
C GLU A 160 0.14 -3.85 -4.62
N ILE A 161 -0.48 -3.48 -5.72
CA ILE A 161 -0.51 -4.28 -6.95
C ILE A 161 0.91 -4.48 -7.53
N GLN A 162 1.75 -3.44 -7.49
CA GLN A 162 3.15 -3.56 -7.91
C GLN A 162 3.91 -4.57 -7.04
N PHE A 163 3.70 -4.57 -5.73
CA PHE A 163 4.26 -5.61 -4.84
C PHE A 163 3.78 -7.00 -5.22
N TYR A 164 2.52 -7.17 -5.64
CA TYR A 164 2.03 -8.48 -6.09
C TYR A 164 2.78 -8.99 -7.31
N ILE A 165 3.14 -8.10 -8.24
CA ILE A 165 3.90 -8.44 -9.44
C ILE A 165 5.37 -8.68 -9.11
N LEU A 166 5.97 -7.84 -8.27
CA LEU A 166 7.39 -7.90 -7.93
C LEU A 166 7.75 -9.06 -6.99
N ALA A 167 6.84 -9.46 -6.09
CA ALA A 167 7.14 -10.48 -5.09
C ALA A 167 7.61 -11.82 -5.67
N PRO A 168 6.99 -12.41 -6.72
CA PRO A 168 7.51 -13.60 -7.38
C PRO A 168 8.91 -13.42 -7.98
N VAL A 169 9.18 -12.25 -8.57
CA VAL A 169 10.48 -11.94 -9.19
C VAL A 169 11.56 -11.79 -8.11
N LEU A 170 11.31 -10.97 -7.08
CA LEU A 170 12.25 -10.78 -5.98
C LEU A 170 12.47 -12.07 -5.19
N SER A 171 11.50 -12.96 -5.16
CA SER A 171 11.61 -14.26 -4.49
C SER A 171 12.67 -15.19 -5.12
N LEU A 172 13.06 -14.96 -6.38
CA LEU A 172 14.14 -15.69 -7.01
C LEU A 172 15.48 -15.51 -6.27
N LEU A 173 15.64 -14.43 -5.53
CA LEU A 173 16.80 -14.22 -4.66
C LEU A 173 16.93 -15.31 -3.58
N PHE A 174 15.82 -15.90 -3.15
CA PHE A 174 15.86 -17.01 -2.20
C PHE A 174 16.42 -18.31 -2.78
N SER A 175 16.52 -18.44 -4.12
CA SER A 175 17.16 -19.58 -4.78
C SER A 175 18.69 -19.58 -4.63
N ILE A 176 19.29 -18.45 -4.25
CA ILE A 176 20.74 -18.35 -4.02
C ILE A 176 21.10 -19.16 -2.78
N SER A 177 21.86 -20.25 -2.98
CA SER A 177 22.20 -21.21 -1.91
C SER A 177 23.10 -20.58 -0.83
N ASN A 178 24.05 -19.75 -1.23
CA ASN A 178 24.95 -19.08 -0.28
C ASN A 178 24.22 -17.99 0.50
N LYS A 179 24.13 -18.21 1.82
CA LYS A 179 23.43 -17.31 2.75
C LYS A 179 24.04 -15.90 2.77
N ILE A 180 25.37 -15.79 2.67
CA ILE A 180 26.07 -14.51 2.71
C ILE A 180 25.77 -13.74 1.43
N ASN A 181 25.97 -14.35 0.27
CA ASN A 181 25.71 -13.72 -1.03
C ASN A 181 24.26 -13.27 -1.14
N ARG A 182 23.32 -14.09 -0.72
CA ARG A 182 21.89 -13.75 -0.73
C ARG A 182 21.59 -12.52 0.13
N ARG A 183 22.14 -12.46 1.35
CA ARG A 183 21.97 -11.31 2.24
C ARG A 183 22.62 -10.04 1.68
N SER A 184 23.84 -10.15 1.15
CA SER A 184 24.55 -9.03 0.53
C SER A 184 23.78 -8.47 -0.66
N ILE A 185 23.26 -9.32 -1.53
CA ILE A 185 22.46 -8.88 -2.68
C ILE A 185 21.17 -8.19 -2.21
N LEU A 186 20.46 -8.71 -1.22
CA LEU A 186 19.27 -8.07 -0.67
C LEU A 186 19.59 -6.69 -0.09
N ILE A 187 20.67 -6.58 0.69
CA ILE A 187 21.09 -5.30 1.26
C ILE A 187 21.47 -4.32 0.14
N LEU A 188 22.26 -4.75 -0.84
CA LEU A 188 22.66 -3.90 -1.96
C LEU A 188 21.45 -3.42 -2.77
N LEU A 189 20.50 -4.30 -3.06
CA LEU A 189 19.25 -3.91 -3.74
C LEU A 189 18.47 -2.88 -2.92
N THR A 190 18.29 -3.10 -1.63
CA THR A 190 17.59 -2.15 -0.75
C THR A 190 18.27 -0.79 -0.74
N LEU A 191 19.60 -0.76 -0.56
CA LEU A 191 20.37 0.48 -0.58
C LEU A 191 20.31 1.17 -1.95
N SER A 192 20.45 0.41 -3.05
CA SER A 192 20.37 0.94 -4.40
C SER A 192 19.00 1.57 -4.67
N PHE A 193 17.90 0.91 -4.30
CA PHE A 193 16.56 1.48 -4.43
C PHE A 193 16.40 2.75 -3.58
N SER A 194 16.91 2.77 -2.35
CA SER A 194 16.85 3.96 -1.50
C SER A 194 17.62 5.13 -2.10
N VAL A 195 18.83 4.89 -2.62
CA VAL A 195 19.65 5.92 -3.28
C VAL A 195 18.99 6.42 -4.56
N ILE A 196 18.53 5.50 -5.42
CA ILE A 196 17.82 5.83 -6.67
C ILE A 196 16.58 6.69 -6.38
N SER A 197 15.83 6.35 -5.33
CA SER A 197 14.67 7.12 -4.91
C SER A 197 15.00 8.57 -4.54
N LEU A 198 16.09 8.77 -3.81
CA LEU A 198 16.53 10.12 -3.43
C LEU A 198 16.91 10.97 -4.63
N PHE A 199 17.57 10.37 -5.65
CA PHE A 199 18.04 11.11 -6.83
C PHE A 199 16.96 11.31 -7.88
N LEU A 200 16.14 10.32 -8.15
CA LEU A 200 15.16 10.36 -9.24
C LEU A 200 13.78 10.85 -8.81
N LYS A 201 13.56 11.13 -7.51
CA LYS A 201 12.23 11.46 -6.96
C LYS A 201 11.15 10.51 -7.51
N LEU A 202 11.50 9.22 -7.62
CA LEU A 202 10.59 8.23 -8.20
C LEU A 202 9.30 8.18 -7.41
N PRO A 203 8.14 8.08 -8.08
CA PRO A 203 6.82 8.09 -7.43
C PRO A 203 6.58 6.93 -6.44
N PHE A 204 7.48 5.95 -6.43
CA PHE A 204 7.33 4.72 -5.66
C PHE A 204 7.99 4.71 -4.28
N ILE A 205 8.82 5.70 -3.93
CA ILE A 205 9.74 5.54 -2.79
C ILE A 205 9.89 6.80 -1.92
N SER A 206 9.33 7.94 -2.26
CA SER A 206 9.30 9.09 -1.36
C SER A 206 7.91 9.19 -0.72
N ILE A 207 7.77 8.50 0.36
CA ILE A 207 6.75 8.76 1.37
C ILE A 207 7.28 9.83 2.30
#